data_5dff75605c83aefa91d6e1c316514a91
#
_entry.id   5dff75605c83aefa91d6e1c316514a91
#
_cell.length_a   1.000
_cell.length_b   1.000
_cell.length_c   1.000
_cell.angle_alpha   90.00
_cell.angle_beta   90.00
_cell.angle_gamma   90.00
#
_symmetry.space_group_name_H-M   'P 1'
#
loop_
_entity.id
_entity.type
_entity.pdbx_description
1 polymer ?
#
loop_
_entity_poly.entity_id
_entity_poly.type
_entity_poly.pdbx_seq_one_letter_code
_entity_poly.pdbx_strand_id
1 'polypeptide(L)'
;SGNFGEATLAPMFTKDYSNLGSSDCMKVIPDSTLAKNYSGYSSMLPADQYQSRLAVMKEDVNDTAHNYHHDKSLSYGSYTEQTGQMAGDCVDINTENPSVVKYLTDAYSKYLDMGVDAFRMDTEKHINRWTLNHAFFPVFNQYKNFHLFGEVCARYHGAYNEGGSSDSCFFYTWSETESAWQNNWSNSDWKSNYDNSVKHFQAHQNRSFDQTSDNVYLNGLSYHTPDYSKANGTSTIDFPMHWAFKNASAAFGAAKGEDSLYNDATWAVTYVDSHDYGPDGQEKTRYQGGASAWAENMDLMFTFRGIPCIYYGSEIEFKKDVPIDVGPNAPLDKTGRAYFGDHLEGSVTASDYGKYTASGTVASTLDAPLSKHLEKLNQIRRAVPALQKGQYTTDSNYVDGNMAYIRRYTNSSVDSLACVTISGDATFKGLPN
;
A
#
# COMPACT_ATOMS: atom_id res chain seq x y z
N SER A 1 -3.40 7.77 10.61
CA SER A 1 -3.52 8.29 12.01
C SER A 1 -2.66 9.52 12.14
N GLY A 2 -3.22 10.69 11.84
CA GLY A 2 -2.54 11.95 12.08
C GLY A 2 -2.42 12.18 13.58
N ASN A 3 -1.25 12.56 14.06
CA ASN A 3 -1.17 13.41 15.20
C ASN A 3 -1.95 14.66 14.83
N PHE A 4 -3.22 14.67 15.16
CA PHE A 4 -4.03 15.85 14.99
C PHE A 4 -3.44 16.89 15.91
N GLY A 5 -2.98 17.98 15.31
CA GLY A 5 -2.36 19.06 16.05
C GLY A 5 -3.22 19.39 17.24
N GLU A 6 -2.68 19.15 18.36
CA GLU A 6 -3.38 19.11 19.64
C GLU A 6 -3.92 20.47 20.04
N ALA A 7 -3.43 21.54 19.42
CA ALA A 7 -3.94 22.89 19.61
C ALA A 7 -5.27 23.15 18.88
N THR A 8 -5.54 22.44 17.82
CA THR A 8 -6.83 22.40 17.13
C THR A 8 -7.21 20.95 17.07
N LEU A 9 -8.00 20.47 17.99
CA LEU A 9 -8.65 19.21 17.79
C LEU A 9 -9.37 19.27 16.47
N ALA A 10 -8.70 18.72 15.49
CA ALA A 10 -9.38 18.44 14.27
C ALA A 10 -10.63 17.65 14.63
N PRO A 11 -11.67 17.89 13.93
CA PRO A 11 -12.96 17.26 14.10
C PRO A 11 -12.81 15.76 14.08
N MET A 12 -12.81 15.14 15.22
CA MET A 12 -12.61 13.72 15.20
C MET A 12 -13.93 12.97 15.16
N PHE A 13 -14.86 13.23 16.04
CA PHE A 13 -16.08 12.45 16.08
C PHE A 13 -17.21 13.22 16.74
N THR A 14 -18.42 12.90 16.35
CA THR A 14 -19.63 13.35 17.03
C THR A 14 -20.19 12.22 17.87
N LYS A 15 -20.84 12.55 18.97
CA LYS A 15 -21.67 11.61 19.73
C LYS A 15 -23.06 11.37 19.13
N ASP A 16 -23.41 12.09 18.08
CA ASP A 16 -24.68 11.90 17.35
C ASP A 16 -24.40 11.12 16.07
N TYR A 17 -24.53 9.82 16.17
CA TYR A 17 -24.31 8.88 15.05
C TYR A 17 -25.56 8.60 14.24
N SER A 18 -26.68 9.23 14.55
CA SER A 18 -27.98 8.95 13.92
C SER A 18 -28.04 9.32 12.44
N ASN A 19 -27.14 10.18 11.97
CA ASN A 19 -27.12 10.74 10.62
C ASN A 19 -25.85 10.37 9.84
N LEU A 20 -25.18 9.27 10.18
CA LEU A 20 -24.03 8.82 9.38
C LEU A 20 -24.46 8.59 7.93
N GLY A 21 -23.69 9.06 6.96
CA GLY A 21 -24.04 9.05 5.54
C GLY A 21 -24.63 10.38 5.02
N SER A 22 -24.83 11.37 5.89
CA SER A 22 -25.17 12.76 5.53
C SER A 22 -23.97 13.69 5.73
N SER A 23 -24.05 14.92 5.17
CA SER A 23 -22.98 15.92 5.35
C SER A 23 -22.76 16.34 6.82
N ASP A 24 -23.73 16.10 7.67
CA ASP A 24 -23.70 16.46 9.09
C ASP A 24 -23.40 15.26 10.00
N CYS A 25 -23.11 14.10 9.43
CA CYS A 25 -22.98 12.85 10.17
C CYS A 25 -21.77 12.82 11.12
N MET A 26 -20.71 13.51 10.77
CA MET A 26 -19.47 13.56 11.55
C MET A 26 -19.35 14.93 12.21
N LYS A 27 -20.10 15.17 13.26
CA LYS A 27 -19.93 16.40 14.05
C LYS A 27 -18.67 16.30 14.89
N VAL A 28 -17.90 17.33 14.83
CA VAL A 28 -16.69 17.51 15.63
C VAL A 28 -17.00 17.49 17.10
N ILE A 29 -16.20 16.82 17.92
CA ILE A 29 -16.20 17.08 19.36
C ILE A 29 -15.61 18.48 19.55
N PRO A 30 -16.40 19.47 20.00
CA PRO A 30 -15.87 20.83 20.15
C PRO A 30 -14.79 20.87 21.23
N ASP A 31 -13.80 21.74 21.08
CA ASP A 31 -12.81 22.04 22.12
C ASP A 31 -13.48 22.35 23.45
N SER A 32 -14.66 22.99 23.42
CA SER A 32 -15.47 23.26 24.60
C SER A 32 -15.90 21.99 25.36
N THR A 33 -16.09 20.86 24.68
CA THR A 33 -16.42 19.59 25.35
C THR A 33 -15.21 19.02 26.05
N LEU A 34 -14.04 19.04 25.42
CA LEU A 34 -12.79 18.61 26.04
C LEU A 34 -12.34 19.56 27.13
N ALA A 35 -12.44 20.88 26.91
CA ALA A 35 -12.14 21.87 27.91
C ALA A 35 -13.08 21.80 29.15
N LYS A 36 -14.34 21.38 28.95
CA LYS A 36 -15.28 21.13 30.05
C LYS A 36 -14.87 19.92 30.89
N ASN A 37 -14.40 18.86 30.24
CA ASN A 37 -14.03 17.61 30.88
C ASN A 37 -12.59 17.63 31.41
N TYR A 38 -11.72 18.43 30.78
CA TYR A 38 -10.29 18.50 31.08
C TYR A 38 -9.82 19.94 31.10
N SER A 39 -9.75 20.50 32.35
CA SER A 39 -9.30 21.89 32.54
C SER A 39 -7.90 22.10 31.93
N GLY A 40 -7.77 23.16 31.12
CA GLY A 40 -6.50 23.50 30.49
C GLY A 40 -6.09 22.57 29.35
N TYR A 41 -7.01 21.83 28.72
CA TYR A 41 -6.72 20.86 27.67
C TYR A 41 -5.76 21.42 26.59
N SER A 42 -6.01 22.63 26.08
CA SER A 42 -5.16 23.26 25.07
C SER A 42 -3.74 23.59 25.51
N SER A 43 -3.51 23.62 26.83
CA SER A 43 -2.20 23.84 27.43
C SER A 43 -1.52 22.57 27.94
N MET A 44 -2.17 21.42 27.78
CA MET A 44 -1.59 20.13 28.15
C MET A 44 -0.47 19.72 27.19
N LEU A 45 0.44 18.90 27.67
CA LEU A 45 1.40 18.22 26.81
C LEU A 45 0.68 17.28 25.85
N PRO A 46 1.22 17.02 24.66
CA PRO A 46 0.59 16.13 23.67
C PRO A 46 0.19 14.76 24.22
N ALA A 47 1.01 14.18 25.09
CA ALA A 47 0.71 12.89 25.74
C ALA A 47 -0.53 12.96 26.64
N ASP A 48 -0.71 14.06 27.37
CA ASP A 48 -1.85 14.26 28.27
C ASP A 48 -3.13 14.58 27.46
N GLN A 49 -3.00 15.35 26.39
CA GLN A 49 -4.09 15.59 25.44
C GLN A 49 -4.55 14.28 24.82
N TYR A 50 -3.62 13.42 24.41
CA TYR A 50 -3.90 12.09 23.91
C TYR A 50 -4.70 11.25 24.91
N GLN A 51 -4.28 11.19 26.17
CA GLN A 51 -5.01 10.45 27.21
C GLN A 51 -6.41 11.03 27.46
N SER A 52 -6.54 12.36 27.38
CA SER A 52 -7.84 13.03 27.51
C SER A 52 -8.80 12.68 26.37
N ARG A 53 -8.31 12.66 25.14
CA ARG A 53 -9.12 12.21 23.97
C ARG A 53 -9.54 10.76 24.12
N LEU A 54 -8.60 9.90 24.48
CA LEU A 54 -8.84 8.47 24.68
C LEU A 54 -9.91 8.21 25.75
N ALA A 55 -9.92 8.98 26.83
CA ALA A 55 -10.93 8.89 27.87
C ALA A 55 -12.32 9.25 27.33
N VAL A 56 -12.45 10.34 26.57
CA VAL A 56 -13.74 10.75 25.96
C VAL A 56 -14.25 9.66 25.01
N MET A 57 -13.39 9.08 24.19
CA MET A 57 -13.77 8.02 23.25
C MET A 57 -14.22 6.74 23.96
N LYS A 58 -13.59 6.38 25.07
CA LYS A 58 -13.98 5.21 25.89
C LYS A 58 -15.32 5.38 26.60
N GLU A 59 -15.70 6.62 26.86
CA GLU A 59 -16.99 6.95 27.51
C GLU A 59 -18.17 6.93 26.54
N ASP A 60 -17.90 6.85 25.21
CA ASP A 60 -18.95 6.85 24.22
C ASP A 60 -19.60 5.46 24.09
N VAL A 61 -20.36 5.10 25.13
CA VAL A 61 -21.13 3.86 25.23
C VAL A 61 -22.47 3.92 24.47
N ASN A 62 -22.79 5.05 23.86
CA ASN A 62 -24.08 5.35 23.26
C ASN A 62 -24.09 5.30 21.72
N ASP A 63 -23.14 4.61 21.11
CA ASP A 63 -23.12 4.37 19.65
C ASP A 63 -24.30 3.46 19.23
N THR A 64 -25.52 3.98 19.35
CA THR A 64 -26.74 3.23 19.03
C THR A 64 -26.87 2.94 17.53
N ALA A 65 -26.17 3.69 16.70
CA ALA A 65 -26.12 3.47 15.25
C ALA A 65 -25.03 2.48 14.83
N HIS A 66 -24.21 2.01 15.76
CA HIS A 66 -23.10 1.07 15.54
C HIS A 66 -22.14 1.52 14.44
N ASN A 67 -21.72 2.80 14.51
CA ASN A 67 -20.79 3.38 13.56
C ASN A 67 -19.34 2.96 13.82
N TYR A 68 -19.06 2.45 15.01
CA TYR A 68 -17.74 2.03 15.44
C TYR A 68 -17.77 0.59 15.95
N HIS A 69 -16.65 -0.11 15.78
CA HIS A 69 -16.34 -1.27 16.59
C HIS A 69 -15.84 -0.82 17.97
N HIS A 70 -16.24 -1.51 19.01
CA HIS A 70 -15.88 -1.15 20.39
C HIS A 70 -14.85 -2.09 21.01
N ASP A 71 -14.18 -2.89 20.19
CA ASP A 71 -13.09 -3.75 20.63
C ASP A 71 -11.86 -2.89 20.96
N LYS A 72 -11.40 -2.96 22.21
CA LYS A 72 -10.38 -2.05 22.75
C LYS A 72 -8.96 -2.38 22.30
N SER A 73 -8.74 -3.57 21.75
CA SER A 73 -7.41 -4.00 21.35
C SER A 73 -7.47 -4.93 20.15
N LEU A 74 -6.57 -4.69 19.24
CA LEU A 74 -6.32 -5.54 18.10
C LEU A 74 -5.54 -6.78 18.56
N SER A 75 -5.91 -7.94 18.03
CA SER A 75 -5.19 -9.19 18.23
C SER A 75 -5.03 -9.91 16.89
N TYR A 76 -3.80 -10.01 16.43
CA TYR A 76 -3.48 -10.75 15.20
C TYR A 76 -3.91 -12.22 15.31
N GLY A 77 -4.42 -12.78 14.23
CA GLY A 77 -4.93 -14.14 14.18
C GLY A 77 -6.32 -14.34 14.79
N SER A 78 -6.98 -13.27 15.25
CA SER A 78 -8.36 -13.27 15.69
C SER A 78 -9.17 -12.24 14.89
N TYR A 79 -10.50 -12.32 14.96
CA TYR A 79 -11.35 -11.35 14.25
C TYR A 79 -11.15 -9.90 14.72
N THR A 80 -10.64 -9.69 15.92
CA THR A 80 -10.30 -8.35 16.42
C THR A 80 -9.11 -7.72 15.70
N GLU A 81 -8.43 -8.44 14.82
CA GLU A 81 -7.52 -7.82 13.84
C GLU A 81 -8.24 -6.83 12.92
N GLN A 82 -9.53 -7.06 12.66
CA GLN A 82 -10.37 -6.28 11.75
C GLN A 82 -11.40 -5.40 12.46
N THR A 83 -11.49 -5.46 13.77
CA THR A 83 -12.45 -4.69 14.57
C THR A 83 -11.81 -4.00 15.76
N GLY A 84 -10.58 -4.34 16.07
CA GLY A 84 -9.88 -3.85 17.22
C GLY A 84 -9.18 -2.52 16.99
N GLN A 85 -9.11 -1.70 18.01
CA GLN A 85 -8.43 -0.43 18.01
C GLN A 85 -6.92 -0.63 17.78
N MET A 86 -6.40 -0.14 16.64
CA MET A 86 -5.02 -0.35 16.22
C MET A 86 -4.03 0.49 17.03
N ALA A 87 -4.34 1.74 17.25
CA ALA A 87 -3.56 2.65 18.09
C ALA A 87 -4.48 3.27 19.13
N GLY A 88 -3.93 3.69 20.24
CA GLY A 88 -4.68 4.07 21.42
C GLY A 88 -5.81 5.09 21.22
N ASP A 89 -5.71 5.95 20.20
CA ASP A 89 -6.68 7.00 19.84
C ASP A 89 -7.32 6.80 18.45
N CYS A 90 -7.03 5.68 17.79
CA CYS A 90 -7.64 5.33 16.52
C CYS A 90 -8.77 4.33 16.76
N VAL A 91 -9.97 4.86 17.03
CA VAL A 91 -11.18 4.04 17.11
C VAL A 91 -11.43 3.40 15.76
N ASP A 92 -11.75 2.11 15.79
CA ASP A 92 -12.05 1.37 14.58
C ASP A 92 -13.46 1.67 14.08
N ILE A 93 -13.57 1.96 12.78
CA ILE A 93 -14.85 2.27 12.13
C ILE A 93 -15.54 0.96 11.72
N ASN A 94 -16.81 0.83 12.05
CA ASN A 94 -17.60 -0.35 11.68
C ASN A 94 -17.88 -0.38 10.17
N THR A 95 -16.97 -1.00 9.43
CA THR A 95 -17.06 -1.15 7.98
C THR A 95 -18.10 -2.18 7.52
N GLU A 96 -18.75 -2.89 8.43
CA GLU A 96 -19.91 -3.74 8.18
C GLU A 96 -21.24 -2.96 8.24
N ASN A 97 -21.18 -1.70 8.71
CA ASN A 97 -22.34 -0.82 8.75
C ASN A 97 -22.60 -0.16 7.38
N PRO A 98 -23.76 -0.40 6.73
CA PRO A 98 -24.06 0.17 5.42
C PRO A 98 -24.02 1.69 5.38
N SER A 99 -24.39 2.37 6.47
CA SER A 99 -24.34 3.83 6.56
C SER A 99 -22.88 4.35 6.58
N VAL A 100 -22.00 3.65 7.29
CA VAL A 100 -20.57 3.95 7.32
C VAL A 100 -19.96 3.76 5.93
N VAL A 101 -20.21 2.60 5.30
CA VAL A 101 -19.72 2.32 3.95
C VAL A 101 -20.20 3.37 2.96
N LYS A 102 -21.51 3.70 3.00
CA LYS A 102 -22.05 4.74 2.13
C LYS A 102 -21.35 6.09 2.35
N TYR A 103 -21.14 6.49 3.59
CA TYR A 103 -20.45 7.74 3.91
C TYR A 103 -19.02 7.75 3.33
N LEU A 104 -18.27 6.68 3.53
CA LEU A 104 -16.90 6.56 3.05
C LEU A 104 -16.84 6.53 1.52
N THR A 105 -17.67 5.70 0.89
CA THR A 105 -17.69 5.60 -0.57
C THR A 105 -18.17 6.89 -1.24
N ASP A 106 -19.17 7.58 -0.69
CA ASP A 106 -19.62 8.89 -1.19
C ASP A 106 -18.49 9.94 -1.07
N ALA A 107 -17.74 9.92 0.04
CA ALA A 107 -16.64 10.85 0.24
C ALA A 107 -15.49 10.60 -0.76
N TYR A 108 -15.09 9.36 -0.95
CA TYR A 108 -14.00 9.00 -1.88
C TYR A 108 -14.42 9.14 -3.34
N SER A 109 -15.69 8.85 -3.67
CA SER A 109 -16.21 9.06 -5.03
C SER A 109 -16.10 10.52 -5.48
N LYS A 110 -16.18 11.49 -4.58
CA LYS A 110 -15.94 12.91 -4.91
C LYS A 110 -14.54 13.15 -5.45
N TYR A 111 -13.53 12.48 -4.90
CA TYR A 111 -12.16 12.59 -5.42
C TYR A 111 -12.01 11.89 -6.77
N LEU A 112 -12.68 10.76 -6.95
CA LEU A 112 -12.71 10.05 -8.24
C LEU A 112 -13.41 10.89 -9.32
N ASP A 113 -14.50 11.56 -8.97
CA ASP A 113 -15.22 12.50 -9.86
C ASP A 113 -14.36 13.72 -10.23
N MET A 114 -13.42 14.11 -9.36
CA MET A 114 -12.43 15.16 -9.63
C MET A 114 -11.27 14.67 -10.54
N GLY A 115 -11.22 13.39 -10.87
CA GLY A 115 -10.22 12.80 -11.76
C GLY A 115 -8.98 12.26 -11.06
N VAL A 116 -9.09 11.81 -9.82
CA VAL A 116 -7.99 11.08 -9.15
C VAL A 116 -7.80 9.73 -9.82
N ASP A 117 -6.57 9.42 -10.22
CA ASP A 117 -6.24 8.21 -10.97
C ASP A 117 -5.97 6.98 -10.08
N ALA A 118 -5.60 7.19 -8.82
CA ALA A 118 -5.29 6.07 -7.92
C ALA A 118 -5.54 6.43 -6.45
N PHE A 119 -5.88 5.39 -5.66
CA PHE A 119 -5.83 5.45 -4.19
C PHE A 119 -4.85 4.43 -3.64
N ARG A 120 -4.12 4.84 -2.61
CA ARG A 120 -3.46 3.93 -1.67
C ARG A 120 -4.38 3.77 -0.48
N MET A 121 -4.91 2.56 -0.27
CA MET A 121 -5.70 2.23 0.91
C MET A 121 -4.77 1.88 2.05
N ASP A 122 -4.76 2.74 3.06
CA ASP A 122 -4.02 2.51 4.29
C ASP A 122 -4.66 1.36 5.07
N THR A 123 -3.84 0.53 5.69
CA THR A 123 -4.30 -0.54 6.61
C THR A 123 -5.38 -1.46 6.04
N GLU A 124 -5.32 -1.78 4.75
CA GLU A 124 -6.34 -2.59 4.06
C GLU A 124 -6.57 -3.93 4.76
N LYS A 125 -5.54 -4.55 5.33
CA LYS A 125 -5.68 -5.83 6.04
C LYS A 125 -6.56 -5.78 7.30
N HIS A 126 -6.82 -4.59 7.82
CA HIS A 126 -7.69 -4.36 8.97
C HIS A 126 -9.16 -4.13 8.59
N ILE A 127 -9.51 -4.37 7.32
CA ILE A 127 -10.87 -4.45 6.82
C ILE A 127 -11.11 -5.86 6.29
N ASN A 128 -12.22 -6.49 6.65
CA ASN A 128 -12.51 -7.84 6.18
C ASN A 128 -12.65 -7.88 4.65
N ARG A 129 -11.99 -8.85 4.00
CA ARG A 129 -12.01 -8.99 2.54
C ARG A 129 -13.43 -9.16 1.97
N TRP A 130 -14.31 -9.85 2.71
CA TRP A 130 -15.71 -9.95 2.32
C TRP A 130 -16.37 -8.57 2.25
N THR A 131 -16.15 -7.71 3.25
CA THR A 131 -16.63 -6.32 3.27
C THR A 131 -16.06 -5.51 2.12
N LEU A 132 -14.75 -5.58 1.88
CA LEU A 132 -14.10 -4.89 0.76
C LEU A 132 -14.74 -5.27 -0.58
N ASN A 133 -14.90 -6.57 -0.83
CA ASN A 133 -15.42 -7.08 -2.10
C ASN A 133 -16.91 -6.85 -2.30
N HIS A 134 -17.70 -6.81 -1.23
CA HIS A 134 -19.15 -6.66 -1.33
C HIS A 134 -19.63 -5.20 -1.20
N ALA A 135 -18.82 -4.33 -0.60
CA ALA A 135 -19.24 -2.98 -0.28
C ALA A 135 -18.38 -1.86 -0.91
N PHE A 136 -17.06 -1.98 -0.91
CA PHE A 136 -16.17 -0.92 -1.37
C PHE A 136 -15.78 -1.07 -2.85
N PHE A 137 -15.23 -2.21 -3.24
CA PHE A 137 -14.73 -2.40 -4.60
C PHE A 137 -15.82 -2.28 -5.67
N PRO A 138 -17.08 -2.72 -5.47
CA PRO A 138 -18.13 -2.49 -6.45
C PRO A 138 -18.38 -1.01 -6.77
N VAL A 139 -18.12 -0.10 -5.84
CA VAL A 139 -18.23 1.34 -6.07
C VAL A 139 -17.01 1.86 -6.84
N PHE A 140 -15.81 1.53 -6.38
CA PHE A 140 -14.58 2.06 -6.99
C PHE A 140 -14.32 1.48 -8.38
N ASN A 141 -14.64 0.22 -8.62
CA ASN A 141 -14.46 -0.45 -9.92
C ASN A 141 -15.36 0.08 -11.04
N GLN A 142 -16.29 0.99 -10.73
CA GLN A 142 -17.08 1.70 -11.76
C GLN A 142 -16.25 2.78 -12.48
N TYR A 143 -15.18 3.24 -11.87
CA TYR A 143 -14.30 4.26 -12.43
C TYR A 143 -13.25 3.61 -13.36
N LYS A 144 -13.34 3.95 -14.65
CA LYS A 144 -12.38 3.47 -15.64
C LYS A 144 -11.03 4.18 -15.46
N ASN A 145 -9.95 3.48 -15.66
CA ASN A 145 -8.58 3.96 -15.51
C ASN A 145 -8.19 4.32 -14.06
N PHE A 146 -8.99 3.97 -13.09
CA PHE A 146 -8.67 4.11 -11.68
C PHE A 146 -7.91 2.89 -11.18
N HIS A 147 -6.88 3.10 -10.36
CA HIS A 147 -6.11 2.06 -9.73
C HIS A 147 -6.22 2.12 -8.21
N LEU A 148 -6.61 1.00 -7.60
CA LEU A 148 -6.63 0.85 -6.16
C LEU A 148 -5.52 -0.12 -5.74
N PHE A 149 -4.71 0.28 -4.76
CA PHE A 149 -3.77 -0.62 -4.13
C PHE A 149 -3.76 -0.41 -2.62
N GLY A 150 -3.61 -1.49 -1.88
CA GLY A 150 -3.73 -1.46 -0.44
C GLY A 150 -2.47 -1.85 0.31
N GLU A 151 -2.40 -1.38 1.55
CA GLU A 151 -1.40 -1.82 2.50
C GLU A 151 -1.88 -3.07 3.21
N VAL A 152 -1.47 -4.21 2.68
CA VAL A 152 -1.56 -5.50 3.37
C VAL A 152 -0.18 -5.81 3.91
N CYS A 153 0.17 -5.24 5.05
CA CYS A 153 1.47 -5.41 5.68
C CYS A 153 1.64 -6.84 6.23
N ALA A 154 1.69 -7.82 5.33
CA ALA A 154 1.92 -9.20 5.68
C ALA A 154 3.39 -9.43 6.00
N ARG A 155 3.68 -10.03 7.15
CA ARG A 155 5.05 -10.31 7.58
C ARG A 155 5.64 -11.55 6.91
N TYR A 156 4.79 -12.48 6.51
CA TYR A 156 5.20 -13.77 5.97
C TYR A 156 5.12 -13.81 4.46
N HIS A 157 5.97 -14.66 3.88
CA HIS A 157 6.11 -14.83 2.44
C HIS A 157 5.29 -16.03 1.91
N GLY A 158 4.49 -16.67 2.75
CA GLY A 158 3.70 -17.83 2.37
C GLY A 158 2.32 -17.48 1.89
N ALA A 159 1.72 -18.37 1.10
CA ALA A 159 0.35 -18.27 0.62
C ALA A 159 -0.65 -18.93 1.58
N TYR A 160 -0.43 -18.86 2.86
CA TYR A 160 -1.31 -19.41 3.89
C TYR A 160 -1.66 -18.35 4.93
N ASN A 161 -2.74 -18.58 5.65
CA ASN A 161 -3.15 -17.69 6.73
C ASN A 161 -2.20 -17.82 7.91
N GLU A 162 -1.61 -16.73 8.27
CA GLU A 162 -0.65 -16.61 9.31
C GLU A 162 -1.33 -16.52 10.67
N GLY A 163 -1.04 -17.48 11.55
CA GLY A 163 -1.65 -17.50 12.86
C GLY A 163 -3.18 -17.63 12.86
N GLY A 164 -3.80 -17.82 11.70
CA GLY A 164 -5.23 -17.95 11.55
C GLY A 164 -5.92 -16.79 10.84
N SER A 165 -5.21 -15.71 10.49
CA SER A 165 -5.76 -14.62 9.69
C SER A 165 -5.46 -14.78 8.20
N SER A 166 -6.23 -14.10 7.36
CA SER A 166 -6.08 -14.10 5.90
C SER A 166 -5.38 -12.84 5.43
N ASP A 167 -4.25 -12.51 6.03
CA ASP A 167 -3.57 -11.24 5.82
C ASP A 167 -2.41 -11.28 4.81
N SER A 168 -2.21 -12.40 4.12
CA SER A 168 -1.27 -12.46 3.00
C SER A 168 -1.72 -11.58 1.84
N CYS A 169 -0.78 -10.82 1.24
CA CYS A 169 -1.06 -9.89 0.15
C CYS A 169 -1.87 -10.51 -0.99
N PHE A 170 -1.62 -11.76 -1.30
CA PHE A 170 -2.25 -12.49 -2.40
C PHE A 170 -3.77 -12.58 -2.27
N PHE A 171 -4.27 -12.84 -1.06
CA PHE A 171 -5.72 -12.99 -0.81
C PHE A 171 -6.51 -11.75 -1.22
N TYR A 172 -5.91 -10.57 -1.12
CA TYR A 172 -6.58 -9.29 -1.41
C TYR A 172 -6.72 -9.01 -2.90
N THR A 173 -5.97 -9.70 -3.76
CA THR A 173 -6.01 -9.49 -5.20
C THR A 173 -7.03 -10.39 -5.94
N TRP A 174 -7.62 -11.36 -5.22
CA TRP A 174 -8.53 -12.34 -5.80
C TRP A 174 -9.95 -12.20 -5.29
N SER A 175 -10.92 -12.38 -6.18
CA SER A 175 -12.28 -12.72 -5.78
C SER A 175 -12.37 -14.21 -5.48
N GLU A 176 -13.30 -14.58 -4.60
CA GLU A 176 -13.41 -15.94 -4.06
C GLU A 176 -14.77 -16.56 -4.37
N THR A 177 -14.87 -17.88 -4.25
CA THR A 177 -16.06 -18.65 -4.61
C THR A 177 -16.65 -19.46 -3.47
N GLU A 178 -16.03 -19.42 -2.28
CA GLU A 178 -16.54 -20.14 -1.11
C GLU A 178 -17.92 -19.68 -0.69
N SER A 179 -18.69 -20.59 -0.05
CA SER A 179 -20.04 -20.31 0.35
C SER A 179 -20.18 -19.12 1.30
N ALA A 180 -19.20 -18.92 2.20
CA ALA A 180 -19.17 -17.75 3.09
C ALA A 180 -18.96 -16.45 2.32
N TRP A 181 -18.20 -16.49 1.21
CA TRP A 181 -17.99 -15.35 0.32
C TRP A 181 -19.24 -14.99 -0.48
N GLN A 182 -20.10 -15.96 -0.81
CA GLN A 182 -21.31 -15.78 -1.60
C GLN A 182 -22.48 -15.15 -0.84
N ASN A 183 -22.35 -14.92 0.47
CA ASN A 183 -23.37 -14.22 1.24
C ASN A 183 -23.53 -12.78 0.74
N ASN A 184 -24.78 -12.35 0.60
CA ASN A 184 -25.08 -11.03 0.08
C ASN A 184 -24.85 -9.93 1.12
N TRP A 185 -24.37 -8.78 0.65
CA TRP A 185 -24.35 -7.56 1.44
C TRP A 185 -25.76 -7.04 1.72
N SER A 186 -26.03 -6.66 2.96
CA SER A 186 -27.26 -5.98 3.35
C SER A 186 -27.07 -4.47 3.39
N ASN A 187 -27.95 -3.74 2.70
CA ASN A 187 -27.92 -2.27 2.71
C ASN A 187 -28.62 -1.64 3.92
N SER A 188 -29.12 -2.44 4.85
CA SER A 188 -29.89 -1.95 6.00
C SER A 188 -29.63 -2.68 7.33
N ASP A 189 -28.87 -3.76 7.32
CA ASP A 189 -28.62 -4.60 8.49
C ASP A 189 -27.12 -4.83 8.69
N TRP A 190 -26.50 -3.96 9.49
CA TRP A 190 -25.08 -4.05 9.82
C TRP A 190 -24.74 -5.37 10.53
N LYS A 191 -25.66 -5.88 11.37
CA LYS A 191 -25.40 -7.09 12.13
C LYS A 191 -25.31 -8.32 11.22
N SER A 192 -26.15 -8.38 10.21
CA SER A 192 -26.06 -9.43 9.17
C SER A 192 -24.73 -9.35 8.42
N ASN A 193 -24.30 -8.16 8.05
CA ASN A 193 -22.99 -7.96 7.41
C ASN A 193 -21.83 -8.37 8.32
N TYR A 194 -21.86 -7.97 9.58
CA TYR A 194 -20.88 -8.37 10.57
C TYR A 194 -20.81 -9.90 10.74
N ASP A 195 -21.96 -10.54 10.89
CA ASP A 195 -22.01 -12.01 11.03
C ASP A 195 -21.47 -12.72 9.78
N ASN A 196 -21.68 -12.17 8.59
CA ASN A 196 -21.15 -12.72 7.35
C ASN A 196 -19.63 -12.50 7.22
N SER A 197 -19.13 -11.34 7.62
CA SER A 197 -17.68 -11.08 7.63
C SER A 197 -16.95 -11.98 8.63
N VAL A 198 -17.53 -12.23 9.80
CA VAL A 198 -17.01 -13.21 10.78
C VAL A 198 -16.99 -14.63 10.21
N LYS A 199 -18.08 -15.05 9.55
CA LYS A 199 -18.13 -16.39 8.90
C LYS A 199 -17.08 -16.53 7.82
N HIS A 200 -16.88 -15.48 7.02
CA HIS A 200 -15.83 -15.46 6.00
C HIS A 200 -14.43 -15.58 6.64
N PHE A 201 -14.15 -14.79 7.65
CA PHE A 201 -12.87 -14.86 8.38
C PHE A 201 -12.62 -16.27 8.92
N GLN A 202 -13.62 -16.87 9.59
CA GLN A 202 -13.51 -18.22 10.15
C GLN A 202 -13.30 -19.29 9.07
N ALA A 203 -13.93 -19.17 7.92
CA ALA A 203 -13.76 -20.09 6.80
C ALA A 203 -12.34 -20.05 6.22
N HIS A 204 -11.68 -18.90 6.32
CA HIS A 204 -10.32 -18.71 5.82
C HIS A 204 -9.23 -18.93 6.87
N GLN A 205 -9.62 -19.11 8.12
CA GLN A 205 -8.65 -19.31 9.20
C GLN A 205 -7.82 -20.59 8.98
N ASN A 206 -6.49 -20.47 9.03
CA ASN A 206 -5.53 -21.55 8.81
C ASN A 206 -5.65 -22.25 7.44
N ARG A 207 -6.25 -21.59 6.46
CA ARG A 207 -6.40 -22.15 5.12
C ARG A 207 -5.21 -21.77 4.24
N SER A 208 -4.73 -22.76 3.46
CA SER A 208 -3.75 -22.51 2.41
C SER A 208 -4.40 -21.77 1.25
N PHE A 209 -3.63 -20.89 0.61
CA PHE A 209 -4.00 -20.24 -0.63
C PHE A 209 -3.87 -21.21 -1.80
N ASP A 210 -4.87 -21.30 -2.66
CA ASP A 210 -4.97 -22.29 -3.73
C ASP A 210 -5.13 -21.70 -5.14
N GLN A 211 -5.17 -20.38 -5.25
CA GLN A 211 -5.29 -19.69 -6.53
C GLN A 211 -3.93 -19.33 -7.12
N THR A 212 -3.80 -19.45 -8.42
CA THR A 212 -2.58 -19.11 -9.15
C THR A 212 -2.93 -18.41 -10.46
N SER A 213 -2.02 -17.55 -10.94
CA SER A 213 -2.14 -16.79 -12.18
C SER A 213 -0.87 -16.90 -13.02
N ASP A 214 -1.02 -16.79 -14.31
CA ASP A 214 0.08 -16.63 -15.27
C ASP A 214 0.17 -15.20 -15.84
N ASN A 215 -0.64 -14.27 -15.32
CA ASN A 215 -0.75 -12.92 -15.87
C ASN A 215 0.59 -12.15 -15.93
N VAL A 216 1.53 -12.46 -15.05
CA VAL A 216 2.86 -11.84 -15.02
C VAL A 216 3.86 -12.52 -15.96
N TYR A 217 3.56 -13.75 -16.42
CA TYR A 217 4.48 -14.58 -17.17
C TYR A 217 4.23 -14.55 -18.67
N LEU A 218 5.30 -14.59 -19.44
CA LEU A 218 5.22 -14.90 -20.86
C LEU A 218 4.87 -16.38 -21.07
N ASN A 219 4.15 -16.68 -22.14
CA ASN A 219 4.02 -18.05 -22.62
C ASN A 219 5.22 -18.34 -23.56
N GLY A 220 6.25 -18.98 -23.01
CA GLY A 220 7.57 -19.02 -23.67
C GLY A 220 8.14 -17.62 -23.84
N LEU A 221 8.19 -17.11 -25.05
CA LEU A 221 8.53 -15.70 -25.37
C LEU A 221 7.31 -14.87 -25.81
N SER A 222 6.12 -15.42 -25.79
CA SER A 222 4.92 -14.75 -26.29
C SER A 222 4.17 -14.05 -25.16
N TYR A 223 3.88 -12.76 -25.38
CA TYR A 223 2.95 -12.01 -24.53
C TYR A 223 1.53 -12.52 -24.76
N HIS A 224 0.75 -12.61 -23.70
CA HIS A 224 -0.67 -12.90 -23.77
C HIS A 224 -1.48 -11.86 -22.96
N THR A 225 -2.71 -11.63 -23.35
CA THR A 225 -3.60 -10.74 -22.61
C THR A 225 -3.88 -11.31 -21.22
N PRO A 226 -3.64 -10.56 -20.13
CA PRO A 226 -3.94 -11.02 -18.79
C PRO A 226 -5.42 -11.36 -18.59
N ASP A 227 -5.70 -12.38 -17.79
CA ASP A 227 -7.05 -12.77 -17.37
C ASP A 227 -7.38 -12.17 -16.01
N TYR A 228 -8.28 -11.19 -15.98
CA TYR A 228 -8.76 -10.55 -14.77
C TYR A 228 -10.14 -11.05 -14.33
N SER A 229 -10.65 -12.14 -14.90
CA SER A 229 -12.01 -12.65 -14.61
C SER A 229 -12.22 -13.04 -13.13
N LYS A 230 -11.11 -13.31 -12.41
CA LYS A 230 -11.11 -13.62 -10.98
C LYS A 230 -10.48 -12.53 -10.12
N ALA A 231 -10.14 -11.38 -10.68
CA ALA A 231 -9.64 -10.26 -9.90
C ALA A 231 -10.76 -9.61 -9.09
N ASN A 232 -10.45 -9.11 -7.92
CA ASN A 232 -11.41 -8.35 -7.13
C ASN A 232 -11.41 -6.83 -7.45
N GLY A 233 -10.40 -6.35 -8.18
CA GLY A 233 -10.28 -4.94 -8.58
C GLY A 233 -9.33 -4.11 -7.73
N THR A 234 -8.56 -4.72 -6.84
CA THR A 234 -7.44 -4.09 -6.14
C THR A 234 -6.14 -4.82 -6.39
N SER A 235 -5.04 -4.10 -6.26
CA SER A 235 -3.70 -4.65 -6.08
C SER A 235 -3.19 -4.34 -4.67
N THR A 236 -1.96 -4.71 -4.36
CA THR A 236 -1.36 -4.46 -3.04
C THR A 236 0.05 -3.91 -3.16
N ILE A 237 0.55 -3.35 -2.07
CA ILE A 237 1.99 -3.20 -1.89
C ILE A 237 2.61 -4.60 -1.78
N ASP A 238 3.69 -4.81 -2.51
CA ASP A 238 4.42 -6.10 -2.53
C ASP A 238 5.29 -6.26 -1.29
N PHE A 239 4.68 -6.58 -0.17
CA PHE A 239 5.42 -6.80 1.07
C PHE A 239 6.38 -7.99 1.02
N PRO A 240 6.07 -9.13 0.36
CA PRO A 240 7.05 -10.20 0.20
C PRO A 240 8.36 -9.72 -0.46
N MET A 241 8.24 -8.98 -1.55
CA MET A 241 9.41 -8.40 -2.24
C MET A 241 10.08 -7.30 -1.40
N HIS A 242 9.29 -6.45 -0.73
CA HIS A 242 9.78 -5.39 0.15
C HIS A 242 10.68 -5.94 1.27
N TRP A 243 10.22 -6.94 2.01
CA TRP A 243 11.03 -7.53 3.08
C TRP A 243 12.36 -8.09 2.56
N ALA A 244 12.36 -8.61 1.34
CA ALA A 244 13.55 -9.18 0.72
C ALA A 244 14.54 -8.15 0.14
N PHE A 245 14.19 -6.87 0.03
CA PHE A 245 15.04 -5.81 -0.55
C PHE A 245 16.27 -5.44 0.30
N LYS A 246 16.68 -6.29 1.22
CA LYS A 246 18.06 -6.17 1.77
C LYS A 246 19.11 -6.14 0.66
N ASN A 247 18.83 -6.80 -0.49
CA ASN A 247 19.55 -6.67 -1.75
C ASN A 247 18.66 -7.15 -2.92
N ALA A 248 19.00 -6.74 -4.14
CA ALA A 248 18.22 -7.05 -5.33
C ALA A 248 18.09 -8.56 -5.60
N SER A 249 19.13 -9.34 -5.34
CA SER A 249 19.10 -10.80 -5.56
C SER A 249 18.07 -11.50 -4.67
N ALA A 250 18.00 -11.11 -3.40
CA ALA A 250 17.00 -11.66 -2.48
C ALA A 250 15.58 -11.26 -2.89
N ALA A 251 15.37 -9.98 -3.25
CA ALA A 251 14.08 -9.49 -3.74
C ALA A 251 13.63 -10.18 -5.03
N PHE A 252 14.55 -10.38 -5.98
CA PHE A 252 14.29 -11.12 -7.21
C PHE A 252 13.89 -12.59 -6.94
N GLY A 253 14.59 -13.22 -6.00
CA GLY A 253 14.27 -14.60 -5.59
C GLY A 253 12.89 -14.72 -4.94
N ALA A 254 12.55 -13.82 -4.03
CA ALA A 254 11.23 -13.77 -3.37
C ALA A 254 10.12 -13.57 -4.39
N ALA A 255 10.26 -12.57 -5.26
CA ALA A 255 9.27 -12.28 -6.29
C ALA A 255 9.01 -13.50 -7.21
N LYS A 256 10.05 -14.12 -7.75
CA LYS A 256 9.90 -15.30 -8.62
C LYS A 256 9.21 -16.48 -7.92
N GLY A 257 9.37 -16.60 -6.62
CA GLY A 257 8.74 -17.68 -5.83
C GLY A 257 7.25 -17.45 -5.59
N GLU A 258 6.78 -16.22 -5.68
CA GLU A 258 5.45 -15.83 -5.23
C GLU A 258 4.59 -15.12 -6.29
N ASP A 259 5.17 -14.75 -7.44
CA ASP A 259 4.47 -13.97 -8.47
C ASP A 259 3.19 -14.63 -8.99
N SER A 260 3.16 -15.97 -9.08
CA SER A 260 1.96 -16.70 -9.49
C SER A 260 0.81 -16.63 -8.49
N LEU A 261 1.09 -16.25 -7.25
CA LEU A 261 0.08 -16.17 -6.18
C LEU A 261 -0.72 -14.87 -6.26
N TYR A 262 -0.19 -13.80 -6.87
CA TYR A 262 -0.96 -12.61 -7.19
C TYR A 262 -1.90 -12.88 -8.37
N ASN A 263 -3.04 -12.20 -8.40
CA ASN A 263 -3.84 -12.19 -9.62
C ASN A 263 -3.05 -11.58 -10.79
N ASP A 264 -2.36 -10.46 -10.56
CA ASP A 264 -1.37 -9.90 -11.48
C ASP A 264 -0.30 -9.11 -10.69
N ALA A 265 0.88 -9.70 -10.52
CA ALA A 265 2.00 -9.07 -9.82
C ALA A 265 2.56 -7.82 -10.53
N THR A 266 2.24 -7.59 -11.80
CA THR A 266 2.68 -6.37 -12.50
C THR A 266 2.01 -5.10 -11.97
N TRP A 267 0.92 -5.24 -11.23
CA TRP A 267 0.19 -4.15 -10.58
C TRP A 267 0.58 -3.97 -9.11
N ALA A 268 1.40 -4.83 -8.54
CA ALA A 268 1.90 -4.67 -7.19
C ALA A 268 2.86 -3.48 -7.09
N VAL A 269 2.69 -2.66 -6.05
CA VAL A 269 3.58 -1.51 -5.80
C VAL A 269 4.80 -1.99 -5.03
N THR A 270 5.99 -1.69 -5.55
CA THR A 270 7.26 -2.13 -4.97
C THR A 270 8.05 -0.95 -4.42
N TYR A 271 8.66 -1.11 -3.25
CA TYR A 271 9.59 -0.16 -2.66
C TYR A 271 10.65 -0.84 -1.79
N VAL A 272 11.78 -0.19 -1.58
CA VAL A 272 12.86 -0.68 -0.70
C VAL A 272 12.64 -0.21 0.73
N ASP A 273 12.54 1.10 0.95
CA ASP A 273 12.15 1.68 2.23
C ASP A 273 10.94 2.61 2.07
N SER A 274 10.29 2.90 3.18
CA SER A 274 9.10 3.73 3.22
C SER A 274 9.08 4.62 4.48
N HIS A 275 7.98 5.29 4.72
CA HIS A 275 7.74 6.04 5.95
C HIS A 275 7.50 5.15 7.18
N ASP A 276 7.28 3.83 7.00
CA ASP A 276 6.97 2.88 8.07
C ASP A 276 8.01 1.78 8.24
N TYR A 277 8.58 1.30 7.12
CA TYR A 277 9.44 0.12 7.13
C TYR A 277 10.64 0.23 6.20
N GLY A 278 11.76 -0.34 6.64
CA GLY A 278 12.85 -0.82 5.80
C GLY A 278 12.74 -2.34 5.59
N PRO A 279 13.62 -2.93 4.76
CA PRO A 279 13.63 -4.37 4.51
C PRO A 279 14.12 -5.19 5.71
N ASP A 280 14.05 -6.52 5.60
CA ASP A 280 14.47 -7.47 6.63
C ASP A 280 15.85 -7.18 7.20
N GLY A 281 15.92 -7.16 8.54
CA GLY A 281 17.13 -6.85 9.31
C GLY A 281 17.36 -5.36 9.54
N GLN A 282 16.52 -4.49 8.97
CA GLN A 282 16.55 -3.02 9.15
C GLN A 282 15.14 -2.41 9.11
N GLU A 283 14.16 -3.16 9.59
CA GLU A 283 12.72 -2.85 9.43
C GLU A 283 12.29 -1.50 10.00
N LYS A 284 13.05 -0.99 10.98
CA LYS A 284 12.72 0.26 11.66
C LYS A 284 13.63 1.42 11.30
N THR A 285 14.48 1.27 10.28
CA THR A 285 15.41 2.30 9.83
C THR A 285 15.27 2.56 8.33
N ARG A 286 15.71 3.77 7.90
CA ARG A 286 15.96 4.02 6.47
C ARG A 286 17.04 3.07 5.97
N TYR A 287 16.94 2.67 4.70
CA TYR A 287 17.81 1.64 4.12
C TYR A 287 19.31 1.91 4.31
N GLN A 288 20.04 0.89 4.74
CA GLN A 288 21.45 0.97 5.15
C GLN A 288 22.45 0.49 4.09
N GLY A 289 22.01 -0.13 3.01
CA GLY A 289 22.85 -0.86 2.07
C GLY A 289 23.87 -0.05 1.27
N GLY A 290 23.74 1.27 1.26
CA GLY A 290 24.64 2.17 0.53
C GLY A 290 24.29 2.34 -0.95
N ALA A 291 24.94 3.31 -1.60
CA ALA A 291 24.57 3.77 -2.95
C ALA A 291 24.62 2.66 -4.01
N SER A 292 25.61 1.75 -3.95
CA SER A 292 25.69 0.64 -4.92
C SER A 292 24.55 -0.34 -4.79
N ALA A 293 24.19 -0.71 -3.56
CA ALA A 293 23.05 -1.59 -3.31
C ALA A 293 21.71 -0.90 -3.63
N TRP A 294 21.61 0.42 -3.38
CA TRP A 294 20.48 1.21 -3.83
C TRP A 294 20.32 1.19 -5.35
N ALA A 295 21.42 1.42 -6.09
CA ALA A 295 21.39 1.40 -7.55
C ALA A 295 20.91 0.04 -8.08
N GLU A 296 21.43 -1.07 -7.55
CA GLU A 296 21.03 -2.42 -7.96
C GLU A 296 19.55 -2.72 -7.61
N ASN A 297 19.09 -2.29 -6.43
CA ASN A 297 17.68 -2.41 -6.05
C ASN A 297 16.78 -1.58 -6.98
N MET A 298 17.18 -0.35 -7.33
CA MET A 298 16.45 0.49 -8.28
C MET A 298 16.42 -0.14 -9.69
N ASP A 299 17.53 -0.71 -10.14
CA ASP A 299 17.59 -1.42 -11.42
C ASP A 299 16.52 -2.52 -11.46
N LEU A 300 16.44 -3.33 -10.41
CA LEU A 300 15.41 -4.39 -10.32
C LEU A 300 13.99 -3.80 -10.30
N MET A 301 13.72 -2.82 -9.43
CA MET A 301 12.39 -2.20 -9.32
C MET A 301 11.88 -1.62 -10.63
N PHE A 302 12.77 -0.97 -11.41
CA PHE A 302 12.37 -0.24 -12.62
C PHE A 302 12.32 -1.12 -13.87
N THR A 303 12.92 -2.29 -13.86
CA THR A 303 13.05 -3.12 -15.07
C THR A 303 12.41 -4.50 -14.94
N PHE A 304 12.20 -5.01 -13.71
CA PHE A 304 11.66 -6.35 -13.53
C PHE A 304 10.13 -6.36 -13.68
N ARG A 305 9.38 -6.00 -12.63
CA ARG A 305 7.91 -5.99 -12.68
C ARG A 305 7.34 -5.10 -11.58
N GLY A 306 6.06 -4.83 -11.61
CA GLY A 306 5.38 -4.00 -10.63
C GLY A 306 5.52 -2.49 -10.88
N ILE A 307 4.99 -1.71 -9.97
CA ILE A 307 4.97 -0.25 -9.99
C ILE A 307 6.01 0.25 -8.99
N PRO A 308 7.15 0.80 -9.44
CA PRO A 308 8.19 1.25 -8.54
C PRO A 308 7.73 2.50 -7.77
N CYS A 309 7.95 2.50 -6.46
CA CYS A 309 7.71 3.63 -5.58
C CYS A 309 9.02 3.99 -4.84
N ILE A 310 9.45 5.23 -4.95
CA ILE A 310 10.63 5.75 -4.25
C ILE A 310 10.15 6.65 -3.12
N TYR A 311 10.54 6.31 -1.89
CA TYR A 311 10.30 7.19 -0.76
C TYR A 311 11.23 8.40 -0.85
N TYR A 312 10.72 9.60 -0.55
CA TYR A 312 11.47 10.83 -0.73
C TYR A 312 12.84 10.78 -0.04
N GLY A 313 13.84 11.27 -0.74
CA GLY A 313 15.21 11.33 -0.25
C GLY A 313 16.01 10.04 -0.44
N SER A 314 15.40 8.91 -0.82
CA SER A 314 16.14 7.68 -1.11
C SER A 314 17.14 7.87 -2.26
N GLU A 315 16.84 8.76 -3.18
CA GLU A 315 17.67 9.14 -4.30
C GLU A 315 18.97 9.87 -3.92
N ILE A 316 19.12 10.24 -2.66
CA ILE A 316 20.36 10.82 -2.09
C ILE A 316 20.78 10.16 -0.78
N GLU A 317 20.26 8.99 -0.45
CA GLU A 317 20.46 8.32 0.84
C GLU A 317 20.11 9.22 2.05
N PHE A 318 19.08 10.07 1.91
CA PHE A 318 18.61 10.97 2.96
C PHE A 318 18.28 10.20 4.24
N LYS A 319 18.83 10.63 5.37
CA LYS A 319 18.63 9.97 6.66
C LYS A 319 18.96 8.47 6.65
N LYS A 320 19.92 8.06 5.84
CA LYS A 320 20.41 6.69 5.84
C LYS A 320 20.67 6.21 7.27
N ASP A 321 20.20 4.99 7.59
CA ASP A 321 20.44 4.33 8.88
C ASP A 321 19.71 4.98 10.08
N VAL A 322 18.95 6.03 9.87
CA VAL A 322 18.21 6.70 10.94
C VAL A 322 16.89 5.97 11.18
N PRO A 323 16.48 5.78 12.44
CA PRO A 323 15.16 5.22 12.75
C PRO A 323 14.03 5.98 12.05
N ILE A 324 13.13 5.25 11.39
CA ILE A 324 12.02 5.83 10.63
C ILE A 324 11.08 6.56 11.56
N ASP A 325 10.71 5.89 12.66
CA ASP A 325 9.81 6.43 13.68
C ASP A 325 10.36 6.09 15.06
N VAL A 326 10.39 7.07 15.94
CA VAL A 326 10.87 6.94 17.33
C VAL A 326 9.77 7.31 18.33
N GLY A 327 8.53 7.37 17.88
CA GLY A 327 7.36 7.66 18.70
C GLY A 327 6.94 9.13 18.71
N PRO A 328 5.79 9.43 19.33
CA PRO A 328 5.08 10.70 19.17
C PRO A 328 5.81 11.92 19.73
N ASN A 329 6.77 11.72 20.64
CA ASN A 329 7.46 12.82 21.32
C ASN A 329 8.88 13.08 20.78
N ALA A 330 9.30 12.36 19.76
CA ALA A 330 10.62 12.61 19.17
C ALA A 330 10.55 13.78 18.19
N PRO A 331 11.57 14.65 18.18
CA PRO A 331 11.68 15.67 17.15
C PRO A 331 11.75 15.04 15.77
N LEU A 332 10.91 15.48 14.85
CA LEU A 332 10.79 14.89 13.52
C LEU A 332 12.11 14.93 12.74
N ASP A 333 12.91 15.99 12.96
CA ASP A 333 14.23 16.15 12.34
C ASP A 333 15.24 15.06 12.71
N LYS A 334 14.98 14.31 13.78
CA LYS A 334 15.81 13.18 14.26
C LYS A 334 15.35 11.84 13.70
N THR A 335 14.34 11.81 12.86
CA THR A 335 13.75 10.59 12.32
C THR A 335 14.00 10.45 10.81
N GLY A 336 13.77 9.26 10.28
CA GLY A 336 13.75 8.99 8.84
C GLY A 336 12.63 9.74 8.10
N ARG A 337 11.67 10.31 8.84
CA ARG A 337 10.56 11.17 8.35
C ARG A 337 10.89 12.67 8.41
N ALA A 338 12.15 13.02 8.60
CA ALA A 338 12.56 14.43 8.69
C ALA A 338 12.17 15.23 7.45
N TYR A 339 12.04 16.55 7.63
CA TYR A 339 11.73 17.45 6.53
C TYR A 339 12.81 17.39 5.44
N PHE A 340 12.40 17.21 4.21
CA PHE A 340 13.28 17.06 3.04
C PHE A 340 13.36 18.34 2.20
N GLY A 341 12.49 19.33 2.47
CA GLY A 341 12.34 20.52 1.64
C GLY A 341 13.61 21.35 1.46
N ASP A 342 14.51 21.33 2.45
CA ASP A 342 15.79 22.03 2.35
C ASP A 342 16.66 21.53 1.17
N HIS A 343 16.47 20.28 0.76
CA HIS A 343 17.11 19.68 -0.41
C HIS A 343 16.43 20.06 -1.74
N LEU A 344 15.25 20.69 -1.69
CA LEU A 344 14.46 21.09 -2.84
C LEU A 344 14.46 22.60 -3.07
N GLU A 345 15.19 23.38 -2.24
CA GLU A 345 15.26 24.82 -2.38
C GLU A 345 15.98 25.23 -3.67
N GLY A 346 15.39 26.20 -4.37
CA GLY A 346 15.90 26.71 -5.64
C GLY A 346 14.86 26.70 -6.74
N SER A 347 15.30 26.54 -7.96
CA SER A 347 14.42 26.49 -9.13
C SER A 347 14.76 25.34 -10.07
N VAL A 348 13.72 24.75 -10.66
CA VAL A 348 13.83 23.79 -11.75
C VAL A 348 12.96 24.25 -12.90
N THR A 349 13.53 24.37 -14.07
CA THR A 349 12.81 24.66 -15.31
C THR A 349 12.95 23.48 -16.25
N ALA A 350 11.86 22.74 -16.45
CA ALA A 350 11.83 21.61 -17.37
C ALA A 350 11.31 22.08 -18.74
N SER A 351 12.03 21.73 -19.81
CA SER A 351 11.62 21.97 -21.20
C SER A 351 11.03 20.73 -21.84
N ASP A 352 11.40 19.56 -21.36
CA ASP A 352 10.95 18.25 -21.83
C ASP A 352 11.34 17.22 -20.75
N TYR A 353 10.86 15.98 -20.87
CA TYR A 353 11.21 14.90 -19.97
C TYR A 353 12.73 14.65 -19.99
N GLY A 354 13.35 14.72 -18.80
CA GLY A 354 14.80 14.58 -18.65
C GLY A 354 15.63 15.76 -19.17
N LYS A 355 14.98 16.86 -19.60
CA LYS A 355 15.66 18.08 -20.02
C LYS A 355 15.24 19.24 -19.13
N TYR A 356 16.12 19.62 -18.23
CA TYR A 356 15.86 20.69 -17.28
C TYR A 356 17.14 21.50 -16.99
N THR A 357 16.93 22.66 -16.42
CA THR A 357 17.95 23.43 -15.73
C THR A 357 17.56 23.61 -14.29
N ALA A 358 18.51 23.56 -13.39
CA ALA A 358 18.26 23.69 -11.95
C ALA A 358 19.27 24.65 -11.32
N SER A 359 18.86 25.32 -10.25
CA SER A 359 19.72 26.19 -9.44
C SER A 359 19.36 26.07 -7.96
N GLY A 360 20.28 26.42 -7.07
CA GLY A 360 20.11 26.26 -5.63
C GLY A 360 20.39 24.83 -5.16
N THR A 361 19.90 24.47 -3.97
CA THR A 361 20.15 23.16 -3.34
C THR A 361 19.56 22.02 -4.16
N VAL A 362 18.41 22.23 -4.80
CA VAL A 362 17.77 21.23 -5.66
C VAL A 362 18.67 20.80 -6.82
N ALA A 363 19.52 21.70 -7.34
CA ALA A 363 20.49 21.32 -8.38
C ALA A 363 21.47 20.27 -7.87
N SER A 364 21.98 20.40 -6.64
CA SER A 364 22.88 19.43 -6.02
C SER A 364 22.17 18.09 -5.77
N THR A 365 20.90 18.12 -5.37
CA THR A 365 20.08 16.92 -5.18
C THR A 365 19.89 16.16 -6.49
N LEU A 366 19.57 16.87 -7.57
CA LEU A 366 19.41 16.28 -8.90
C LEU A 366 20.75 15.79 -9.50
N ASP A 367 21.89 16.38 -9.10
CA ASP A 367 23.22 15.96 -9.53
C ASP A 367 23.81 14.79 -8.72
N ALA A 368 23.16 14.38 -7.63
CA ALA A 368 23.58 13.25 -6.83
C ALA A 368 23.62 11.94 -7.68
N PRO A 369 24.58 11.04 -7.43
CA PRO A 369 24.74 9.83 -8.26
C PRO A 369 23.49 8.98 -8.38
N LEU A 370 22.79 8.73 -7.27
CA LEU A 370 21.53 7.94 -7.30
C LEU A 370 20.39 8.69 -7.98
N SER A 371 20.30 10.03 -7.84
CA SER A 371 19.32 10.84 -8.57
C SER A 371 19.53 10.72 -10.09
N LYS A 372 20.78 10.81 -10.55
CA LYS A 372 21.12 10.61 -11.99
C LYS A 372 20.85 9.19 -12.45
N HIS A 373 21.09 8.21 -11.61
CA HIS A 373 20.77 6.82 -11.90
C HIS A 373 19.26 6.63 -12.06
N LEU A 374 18.48 7.15 -11.12
CA LEU A 374 17.01 7.12 -11.17
C LEU A 374 16.44 7.85 -12.39
N GLU A 375 16.99 9.02 -12.74
CA GLU A 375 16.63 9.74 -13.95
C GLU A 375 16.80 8.85 -15.19
N LYS A 376 17.94 8.17 -15.30
CA LYS A 376 18.22 7.26 -16.42
C LYS A 376 17.27 6.06 -16.45
N LEU A 377 16.97 5.45 -15.31
CA LEU A 377 16.01 4.35 -15.20
C LEU A 377 14.60 4.78 -15.64
N ASN A 378 14.18 5.98 -15.23
CA ASN A 378 12.91 6.54 -15.69
C ASN A 378 12.88 6.75 -17.20
N GLN A 379 13.95 7.26 -17.80
CA GLN A 379 14.06 7.41 -19.25
C GLN A 379 13.97 6.08 -19.97
N ILE A 380 14.69 5.06 -19.49
CA ILE A 380 14.68 3.70 -20.05
C ILE A 380 13.26 3.11 -19.95
N ARG A 381 12.65 3.12 -18.75
CA ARG A 381 11.33 2.56 -18.51
C ARG A 381 10.26 3.26 -19.37
N ARG A 382 10.34 4.58 -19.54
CA ARG A 382 9.45 5.35 -20.40
C ARG A 382 9.60 4.99 -21.88
N ALA A 383 10.81 4.74 -22.34
CA ALA A 383 11.09 4.41 -23.74
C ALA A 383 10.74 2.97 -24.13
N VAL A 384 10.64 2.05 -23.17
CA VAL A 384 10.50 0.61 -23.41
C VAL A 384 9.17 0.10 -22.84
N PRO A 385 8.12 -0.03 -23.68
CA PRO A 385 6.80 -0.51 -23.23
C PRO A 385 6.84 -1.87 -22.53
N ALA A 386 7.74 -2.78 -22.91
CA ALA A 386 7.93 -4.06 -22.24
C ALA A 386 8.25 -3.90 -20.74
N LEU A 387 9.01 -2.88 -20.35
CA LEU A 387 9.36 -2.63 -18.95
C LEU A 387 8.22 -2.00 -18.15
N GLN A 388 7.28 -1.35 -18.82
CA GLN A 388 6.11 -0.73 -18.17
C GLN A 388 4.95 -1.69 -17.99
N LYS A 389 4.62 -2.47 -19.06
CA LYS A 389 3.36 -3.22 -19.21
C LYS A 389 3.57 -4.69 -19.52
N GLY A 390 4.81 -5.14 -19.67
CA GLY A 390 5.11 -6.46 -20.16
C GLY A 390 5.00 -7.55 -19.11
N GLN A 391 4.87 -8.76 -19.57
CA GLN A 391 5.09 -9.99 -18.84
C GLN A 391 6.58 -10.36 -18.90
N TYR A 392 7.01 -11.33 -18.09
CA TYR A 392 8.41 -11.74 -18.06
C TYR A 392 8.60 -13.25 -18.17
N THR A 393 9.81 -13.67 -18.49
CA THR A 393 10.27 -15.05 -18.33
C THR A 393 11.69 -15.10 -17.80
N THR A 394 11.94 -16.08 -16.92
CA THR A 394 13.26 -16.51 -16.47
C THR A 394 13.54 -17.97 -16.82
N ASP A 395 12.75 -18.55 -17.74
CA ASP A 395 12.88 -19.94 -18.16
C ASP A 395 14.28 -20.19 -18.76
N SER A 396 14.99 -21.19 -18.27
CA SER A 396 16.34 -21.57 -18.70
C SER A 396 16.46 -21.96 -20.17
N ASN A 397 15.36 -22.27 -20.83
CA ASN A 397 15.31 -22.44 -22.28
C ASN A 397 15.60 -21.12 -23.03
N TYR A 398 15.31 -19.98 -22.40
CA TYR A 398 15.42 -18.66 -23.01
C TYR A 398 16.43 -17.75 -22.30
N VAL A 399 16.66 -17.94 -21.00
CA VAL A 399 17.50 -17.08 -20.19
C VAL A 399 18.50 -17.92 -19.39
N ASP A 400 19.77 -17.60 -19.53
CA ASP A 400 20.85 -18.18 -18.74
C ASP A 400 21.64 -17.04 -18.11
N GLY A 401 21.43 -16.84 -16.81
CA GLY A 401 22.01 -15.74 -16.03
C GLY A 401 21.37 -15.64 -14.65
N ASN A 402 22.07 -15.05 -13.69
CA ASN A 402 21.68 -15.06 -12.29
C ASN A 402 20.48 -14.13 -12.01
N MET A 403 20.62 -12.84 -12.26
CA MET A 403 19.53 -11.87 -12.19
C MET A 403 19.20 -11.39 -13.60
N ALA A 404 18.71 -12.31 -14.44
CA ALA A 404 18.41 -12.05 -15.84
C ALA A 404 17.00 -12.50 -16.20
N TYR A 405 16.36 -11.78 -17.09
CA TYR A 405 15.01 -12.07 -17.55
C TYR A 405 14.73 -11.39 -18.90
N ILE A 406 13.71 -11.90 -19.59
CA ILE A 406 13.16 -11.27 -20.79
C ILE A 406 11.81 -10.67 -20.41
N ARG A 407 11.59 -9.42 -20.83
CA ARG A 407 10.30 -8.73 -20.77
C ARG A 407 9.72 -8.56 -22.15
N ARG A 408 8.43 -8.79 -22.33
CA ARG A 408 7.75 -8.51 -23.59
C ARG A 408 6.35 -7.97 -23.37
N TYR A 409 5.97 -6.99 -24.18
CA TYR A 409 4.63 -6.45 -24.28
C TYR A 409 4.25 -6.36 -25.75
N THR A 410 3.08 -6.88 -26.09
CA THR A 410 2.55 -6.84 -27.47
C THR A 410 1.09 -6.41 -27.46
N ASN A 411 0.76 -5.52 -28.37
CA ASN A 411 -0.63 -5.20 -28.69
C ASN A 411 -0.74 -4.98 -30.24
N SER A 412 -1.88 -4.47 -30.70
CA SER A 412 -2.11 -4.25 -32.16
C SER A 412 -1.12 -3.27 -32.81
N SER A 413 -0.40 -2.45 -32.05
CA SER A 413 0.45 -1.38 -32.55
C SER A 413 1.91 -1.44 -32.10
N VAL A 414 2.20 -2.24 -31.07
CA VAL A 414 3.51 -2.29 -30.42
C VAL A 414 3.89 -3.74 -30.16
N ASP A 415 5.10 -4.12 -30.53
CA ASP A 415 5.80 -5.30 -30.02
C ASP A 415 7.14 -4.83 -29.45
N SER A 416 7.24 -4.89 -28.12
CA SER A 416 8.40 -4.43 -27.39
C SER A 416 8.97 -5.58 -26.58
N LEU A 417 10.26 -5.88 -26.82
CA LEU A 417 10.99 -6.92 -26.10
C LEU A 417 12.24 -6.30 -25.49
N ALA A 418 12.53 -6.68 -24.25
CA ALA A 418 13.74 -6.27 -23.54
C ALA A 418 14.40 -7.49 -22.85
N CYS A 419 15.68 -7.66 -23.13
CA CYS A 419 16.55 -8.61 -22.43
C CYS A 419 17.29 -7.83 -21.34
N VAL A 420 17.14 -8.24 -20.09
CA VAL A 420 17.68 -7.53 -18.93
C VAL A 420 18.59 -8.45 -18.12
N THR A 421 19.75 -7.94 -17.72
CA THR A 421 20.57 -8.50 -16.68
C THR A 421 20.89 -7.40 -15.66
N ILE A 422 20.67 -7.66 -14.38
CA ILE A 422 21.00 -6.71 -13.32
C ILE A 422 22.44 -6.88 -12.87
N SER A 423 22.91 -8.14 -12.84
CA SER A 423 24.25 -8.45 -12.33
C SER A 423 24.83 -9.63 -13.09
N GLY A 424 26.09 -9.49 -13.51
CA GLY A 424 26.85 -10.50 -14.22
C GLY A 424 26.44 -10.66 -15.69
N ASP A 425 27.04 -11.67 -16.33
CA ASP A 425 26.75 -12.01 -17.72
C ASP A 425 25.46 -12.83 -17.83
N ALA A 426 24.77 -12.65 -18.94
CA ALA A 426 23.59 -13.45 -19.28
C ALA A 426 23.57 -13.81 -20.77
N THR A 427 22.99 -14.95 -21.07
CA THR A 427 22.74 -15.39 -22.45
C THR A 427 21.24 -15.48 -22.67
N PHE A 428 20.77 -14.88 -23.75
CA PHE A 428 19.37 -14.93 -24.17
C PHE A 428 19.24 -15.74 -25.47
N LYS A 429 18.28 -16.67 -25.49
CA LYS A 429 18.12 -17.67 -26.55
C LYS A 429 16.73 -17.58 -27.19
N GLY A 430 16.62 -18.02 -28.44
CA GLY A 430 15.33 -18.13 -29.13
C GLY A 430 14.60 -16.81 -29.37
N LEU A 431 15.33 -15.69 -29.36
CA LEU A 431 14.73 -14.39 -29.58
C LEU A 431 14.10 -14.31 -30.98
N PRO A 432 12.93 -13.64 -31.14
CA PRO A 432 12.35 -13.40 -32.45
C PRO A 432 13.28 -12.52 -33.28
N ASN A 433 13.30 -12.80 -34.59
CA ASN A 433 14.07 -12.02 -35.56
C ASN A 433 13.43 -10.65 -35.79
#